data_74f62f63cc5f67066dbbfddbf0ab1fcb
#
_entry.id   74f62f63cc5f67066dbbfddbf0ab1fcb
#
_cell.length_a   1.000
_cell.length_b   1.000
_cell.length_c   1.000
_cell.angle_alpha   90.00
_cell.angle_beta   90.00
_cell.angle_gamma   90.00
#
_symmetry.space_group_name_H-M   'P 1'
#
loop_
_entity.id
_entity.type
_entity.pdbx_description
1 polymer ?
#
loop_
_entity_poly.entity_id
_entity_poly.type
_entity_poly.pdbx_seq_one_letter_code
_entity_poly.pdbx_strand_id
1 'polypeptide(L)'
;MAERLNVGVAARLSRYLQVLTQARKMGKTSISSQEIAEYTNINATQIRRDLSNFGKFGKRGVGYSIELLLDAIRKILRTQGQHNVALVGAGRLGQAIASSSIFAEHGINIAVVVDTDEAKLGQPIGRVSVESYGQLPQLVRDHNVVVGVLAVPAEGAQRAADDLVAAGVKIIFNYSEALLETPSDVTVHTSNPAVDLDDRDPLAICGLELGIAVDGDLAQVEAELVARSTDDTPRRLA
;
A
#
# COMPACT_ATOMS: atom_id res chain seq x y z
N MET A 1 -3.06 -20.81 20.12
CA MET A 1 -3.30 -20.87 18.64
C MET A 1 -3.75 -19.50 18.22
N ALA A 2 -3.01 -18.78 17.37
CA ALA A 2 -3.46 -17.51 16.83
C ALA A 2 -4.53 -17.83 15.78
N GLU A 3 -5.77 -17.45 16.05
CA GLU A 3 -6.87 -17.55 15.10
C GLU A 3 -6.49 -16.77 13.83
N ARG A 4 -6.48 -17.46 12.69
CA ARG A 4 -6.19 -16.79 11.40
C ARG A 4 -7.31 -15.81 11.11
N LEU A 5 -6.98 -14.54 11.06
CA LEU A 5 -7.91 -13.50 10.67
C LEU A 5 -8.51 -13.83 9.29
N ASN A 6 -9.83 -13.77 9.17
CA ASN A 6 -10.51 -13.97 7.88
C ASN A 6 -10.09 -12.85 6.91
N VAL A 7 -9.73 -13.21 5.66
CA VAL A 7 -9.26 -12.27 4.62
C VAL A 7 -10.24 -11.11 4.41
N GLY A 8 -11.54 -11.37 4.38
CA GLY A 8 -12.55 -10.32 4.23
C GLY A 8 -12.62 -9.37 5.43
N VAL A 9 -12.35 -9.85 6.64
CA VAL A 9 -12.25 -9.00 7.84
C VAL A 9 -10.97 -8.17 7.79
N ALA A 10 -9.84 -8.77 7.39
CA ALA A 10 -8.57 -8.06 7.25
C ALA A 10 -8.67 -6.91 6.24
N ALA A 11 -9.27 -7.16 5.05
CA ALA A 11 -9.48 -6.13 4.04
C ALA A 11 -10.34 -4.96 4.55
N ARG A 12 -11.43 -5.25 5.31
CA ARG A 12 -12.23 -4.19 5.91
C ARG A 12 -11.48 -3.41 6.98
N LEU A 13 -10.71 -4.08 7.84
CA LEU A 13 -9.90 -3.42 8.86
C LEU A 13 -8.84 -2.50 8.24
N SER A 14 -8.26 -2.87 7.11
CA SER A 14 -7.33 -2.01 6.36
C SER A 14 -8.00 -0.73 5.87
N ARG A 15 -9.23 -0.82 5.34
CA ARG A 15 -10.03 0.36 4.95
C ARG A 15 -10.36 1.24 6.16
N TYR A 16 -10.72 0.64 7.31
CA TYR A 16 -10.95 1.42 8.53
C TYR A 16 -9.68 2.14 8.99
N LEU A 17 -8.52 1.49 8.88
CA LEU A 17 -7.23 2.07 9.23
C LEU A 17 -6.93 3.33 8.41
N GLN A 18 -7.22 3.32 7.11
CA GLN A 18 -7.06 4.47 6.22
C GLN A 18 -7.95 5.64 6.65
N VAL A 19 -9.26 5.41 6.82
CA VAL A 19 -10.21 6.44 7.25
C VAL A 19 -9.82 7.03 8.62
N LEU A 20 -9.42 6.19 9.57
CA LEU A 20 -9.00 6.63 10.89
C LEU A 20 -7.72 7.47 10.84
N THR A 21 -6.76 7.07 10.00
CA THR A 21 -5.52 7.82 9.81
C THR A 21 -5.80 9.21 9.24
N GLN A 22 -6.67 9.29 8.25
CA GLN A 22 -7.08 10.56 7.67
C GLN A 22 -7.86 11.44 8.66
N ALA A 23 -8.80 10.86 9.39
CA ALA A 23 -9.55 11.58 10.43
C ALA A 23 -8.63 12.15 11.51
N ARG A 24 -7.58 11.40 11.90
CA ARG A 24 -6.56 11.88 12.84
C ARG A 24 -5.77 13.06 12.27
N LYS A 25 -5.36 13.00 11.00
CA LYS A 25 -4.67 14.12 10.31
C LYS A 25 -5.53 15.39 10.29
N MET A 26 -6.84 15.23 10.19
CA MET A 26 -7.82 16.33 10.27
C MET A 26 -8.06 16.83 11.70
N GLY A 27 -7.34 16.32 12.70
CA GLY A 27 -7.47 16.71 14.10
C GLY A 27 -8.67 16.10 14.84
N LYS A 28 -9.39 15.13 14.24
CA LYS A 28 -10.48 14.44 14.95
C LYS A 28 -9.91 13.51 16.03
N THR A 29 -10.54 13.49 17.19
CA THR A 29 -10.21 12.57 18.30
C THR A 29 -11.15 11.38 18.39
N SER A 30 -12.36 11.52 17.84
CA SER A 30 -13.38 10.46 17.81
C SER A 30 -14.08 10.42 16.46
N ILE A 31 -14.64 9.23 16.14
CA ILE A 31 -15.36 8.98 14.90
C ILE A 31 -16.51 7.99 15.15
N SER A 32 -17.63 8.18 14.48
CA SER A 32 -18.78 7.26 14.54
C SER A 32 -18.67 6.15 13.48
N SER A 33 -19.38 5.03 13.70
CA SER A 33 -19.51 4.00 12.66
C SER A 33 -20.21 4.49 11.40
N GLN A 34 -21.03 5.55 11.51
CA GLN A 34 -21.68 6.15 10.36
C GLN A 34 -20.67 6.92 9.50
N GLU A 35 -19.83 7.74 10.11
CA GLU A 35 -18.75 8.44 9.41
C GLU A 35 -17.77 7.48 8.74
N ILE A 36 -17.40 6.37 9.39
CA ILE A 36 -16.56 5.34 8.76
C ILE A 36 -17.29 4.72 7.55
N ALA A 37 -18.61 4.50 7.65
CA ALA A 37 -19.42 3.92 6.57
C ALA A 37 -19.44 4.82 5.32
N GLU A 38 -19.51 6.13 5.51
CA GLU A 38 -19.53 7.13 4.43
C GLU A 38 -18.27 7.07 3.55
N TYR A 39 -17.09 6.77 4.14
CA TYR A 39 -15.83 6.71 3.41
C TYR A 39 -15.47 5.31 2.92
N THR A 40 -16.09 4.25 3.46
CA THR A 40 -15.66 2.88 3.17
C THR A 40 -16.65 2.09 2.31
N ASN A 41 -17.84 2.62 2.03
CA ASN A 41 -18.97 1.89 1.45
C ASN A 41 -19.33 0.60 2.21
N ILE A 42 -19.00 0.53 3.51
CA ILE A 42 -19.31 -0.60 4.38
C ILE A 42 -20.43 -0.17 5.33
N ASN A 43 -21.47 -0.99 5.44
CA ASN A 43 -22.61 -0.69 6.32
C ASN A 43 -22.18 -0.48 7.78
N ALA A 44 -22.66 0.59 8.42
CA ALA A 44 -22.33 0.93 9.80
C ALA A 44 -22.62 -0.21 10.81
N THR A 45 -23.58 -1.08 10.51
CA THR A 45 -23.87 -2.27 11.33
C THR A 45 -22.75 -3.31 11.22
N GLN A 46 -22.19 -3.51 10.02
CA GLN A 46 -21.04 -4.38 9.82
C GLN A 46 -19.80 -3.84 10.52
N ILE A 47 -19.55 -2.53 10.41
CA ILE A 47 -18.46 -1.85 11.13
C ILE A 47 -18.57 -2.08 12.64
N ARG A 48 -19.75 -1.88 13.22
CA ARG A 48 -20.00 -2.13 14.65
C ARG A 48 -19.74 -3.58 15.03
N ARG A 49 -20.15 -4.54 14.18
CA ARG A 49 -19.95 -5.97 14.40
C ARG A 49 -18.45 -6.32 14.33
N ASP A 50 -17.76 -5.84 13.30
CA ASP A 50 -16.32 -6.08 13.14
C ASP A 50 -15.55 -5.54 14.34
N LEU A 51 -15.78 -4.29 14.73
CA LEU A 51 -15.07 -3.65 15.84
C LEU A 51 -15.39 -4.29 17.19
N SER A 52 -16.64 -4.73 17.42
CA SER A 52 -17.03 -5.37 18.69
C SER A 52 -16.36 -6.73 18.92
N ASN A 53 -15.95 -7.41 17.85
CA ASN A 53 -15.21 -8.68 17.95
C ASN A 53 -13.79 -8.50 18.52
N PHE A 54 -13.24 -7.30 18.46
CA PHE A 54 -11.86 -7.02 18.86
C PHE A 54 -11.73 -6.21 20.14
N GLY A 55 -12.85 -5.71 20.70
CA GLY A 55 -12.82 -4.98 21.95
C GLY A 55 -13.88 -3.90 22.07
N LYS A 56 -13.78 -3.13 23.16
CA LYS A 56 -14.65 -1.99 23.45
C LYS A 56 -13.87 -0.70 23.19
N PHE A 57 -14.10 -0.06 22.05
CA PHE A 57 -13.34 1.12 21.60
C PHE A 57 -14.10 2.44 21.70
N GLY A 58 -15.35 2.41 22.13
CA GLY A 58 -16.17 3.59 22.15
C GLY A 58 -17.21 3.64 23.28
N LYS A 59 -17.79 4.81 23.46
CA LYS A 59 -18.94 5.04 24.34
C LYS A 59 -20.17 5.35 23.49
N ARG A 60 -21.33 4.81 23.92
CA ARG A 60 -22.62 5.07 23.29
C ARG A 60 -22.89 6.58 23.21
N GLY A 61 -23.16 7.10 22.02
CA GLY A 61 -23.41 8.53 21.79
C GLY A 61 -22.16 9.40 21.57
N VAL A 62 -20.94 8.89 21.82
CA VAL A 62 -19.68 9.64 21.66
C VAL A 62 -18.89 9.17 20.43
N GLY A 63 -19.08 7.91 20.01
CA GLY A 63 -18.29 7.28 18.95
C GLY A 63 -17.08 6.55 19.49
N TYR A 64 -16.18 6.20 18.59
CA TYR A 64 -14.93 5.48 18.84
C TYR A 64 -13.77 6.45 19.00
N SER A 65 -12.87 6.18 19.93
CA SER A 65 -11.59 6.88 20.02
C SER A 65 -10.71 6.47 18.82
N ILE A 66 -10.29 7.45 18.04
CA ILE A 66 -9.45 7.21 16.84
C ILE A 66 -8.13 6.56 17.23
N GLU A 67 -7.42 7.06 18.25
CA GLU A 67 -6.13 6.50 18.67
C GLU A 67 -6.26 5.06 19.13
N LEU A 68 -7.26 4.75 20.00
CA LEU A 68 -7.46 3.38 20.47
C LEU A 68 -7.80 2.41 19.33
N LEU A 69 -8.58 2.86 18.33
CA LEU A 69 -8.88 2.03 17.16
C LEU A 69 -7.66 1.83 16.26
N LEU A 70 -6.88 2.88 16.01
CA LEU A 70 -5.66 2.78 15.22
C LEU A 70 -4.69 1.76 15.83
N ASP A 71 -4.46 1.85 17.13
CA ASP A 71 -3.56 0.93 17.84
C ASP A 71 -4.08 -0.52 17.81
N ALA A 72 -5.39 -0.69 18.07
CA ALA A 72 -6.00 -2.02 18.07
C ALA A 72 -5.97 -2.66 16.67
N ILE A 73 -6.35 -1.91 15.62
CA ILE A 73 -6.37 -2.43 14.25
C ILE A 73 -4.95 -2.77 13.79
N ARG A 74 -3.95 -1.91 14.05
CA ARG A 74 -2.54 -2.19 13.73
C ARG A 74 -2.05 -3.45 14.42
N LYS A 75 -2.44 -3.66 15.70
CA LYS A 75 -2.09 -4.87 16.44
C LYS A 75 -2.72 -6.12 15.81
N ILE A 76 -4.00 -6.05 15.43
CA ILE A 76 -4.74 -7.16 14.82
C ILE A 76 -4.15 -7.50 13.44
N LEU A 77 -3.89 -6.49 12.63
CA LEU A 77 -3.27 -6.66 11.30
C LEU A 77 -1.78 -6.98 11.37
N ARG A 78 -1.18 -6.96 12.58
CA ARG A 78 0.26 -7.14 12.80
C ARG A 78 1.11 -6.12 12.05
N THR A 79 0.58 -4.92 11.83
CA THR A 79 1.27 -3.80 11.20
C THR A 79 1.83 -2.82 12.25
N GLN A 80 1.97 -3.27 13.50
CA GLN A 80 2.69 -2.52 14.53
C GLN A 80 4.20 -2.69 14.33
N GLY A 81 4.92 -1.59 14.37
CA GLY A 81 6.38 -1.57 14.20
C GLY A 81 6.79 -0.95 12.87
N GLN A 82 8.09 -0.86 12.68
CA GLN A 82 8.69 -0.46 11.40
C GLN A 82 9.04 -1.73 10.61
N HIS A 83 8.53 -1.82 9.39
CA HIS A 83 8.87 -2.88 8.46
C HIS A 83 9.88 -2.34 7.45
N ASN A 84 11.09 -2.89 7.47
CA ASN A 84 12.11 -2.49 6.52
C ASN A 84 11.84 -3.10 5.15
N VAL A 85 11.97 -2.27 4.15
CA VAL A 85 11.71 -2.56 2.74
C VAL A 85 12.99 -2.35 1.94
N ALA A 86 13.26 -3.28 1.03
CA ALA A 86 14.26 -3.10 -0.02
C ALA A 86 13.55 -2.70 -1.32
N LEU A 87 13.98 -1.59 -1.89
CA LEU A 87 13.55 -1.11 -3.19
C LEU A 87 14.62 -1.45 -4.22
N VAL A 88 14.25 -2.21 -5.22
CA VAL A 88 15.10 -2.57 -6.35
C VAL A 88 14.71 -1.72 -7.55
N GLY A 89 15.65 -0.90 -8.00
CA GLY A 89 15.48 0.08 -9.07
C GLY A 89 15.30 1.51 -8.57
N ALA A 90 16.30 2.35 -8.84
CA ALA A 90 16.34 3.78 -8.53
C ALA A 90 15.97 4.64 -9.75
N GLY A 91 15.04 4.16 -10.60
CA GLY A 91 14.45 4.90 -11.70
C GLY A 91 13.42 5.93 -11.21
N ARG A 92 12.65 6.52 -12.13
CA ARG A 92 11.64 7.54 -11.79
C ARG A 92 10.63 7.02 -10.76
N LEU A 93 10.11 5.80 -10.96
CA LEU A 93 9.16 5.19 -10.03
C LEU A 93 9.81 4.90 -8.68
N GLY A 94 11.00 4.30 -8.67
CA GLY A 94 11.72 4.03 -7.43
C GLY A 94 12.04 5.29 -6.63
N GLN A 95 12.40 6.38 -7.30
CA GLN A 95 12.60 7.68 -6.66
C GLN A 95 11.31 8.23 -6.04
N ALA A 96 10.18 8.14 -6.75
CA ALA A 96 8.89 8.57 -6.25
C ALA A 96 8.48 7.76 -5.00
N ILE A 97 8.64 6.44 -5.04
CA ILE A 97 8.36 5.55 -3.93
C ILE A 97 9.25 5.90 -2.72
N ALA A 98 10.56 5.97 -2.91
CA ALA A 98 11.51 6.20 -1.80
C ALA A 98 11.39 7.59 -1.18
N SER A 99 10.94 8.59 -1.93
CA SER A 99 10.76 9.96 -1.47
C SER A 99 9.41 10.20 -0.81
N SER A 100 8.47 9.27 -0.91
CA SER A 100 7.12 9.44 -0.36
C SER A 100 7.11 9.29 1.17
N SER A 101 6.51 10.26 1.87
CA SER A 101 6.29 10.20 3.32
C SER A 101 5.21 9.20 3.73
N ILE A 102 4.34 8.78 2.80
CA ILE A 102 3.21 7.89 3.05
C ILE A 102 3.67 6.56 3.62
N PHE A 103 4.75 6.00 3.12
CA PHE A 103 5.30 4.74 3.62
C PHE A 103 5.66 4.82 5.11
N ALA A 104 6.34 5.91 5.52
CA ALA A 104 6.73 6.12 6.92
C ALA A 104 5.51 6.24 7.85
N GLU A 105 4.44 6.87 7.40
CA GLU A 105 3.19 7.03 8.17
C GLU A 105 2.50 5.69 8.44
N HIS A 106 2.71 4.71 7.56
CA HIS A 106 2.19 3.34 7.71
C HIS A 106 3.17 2.36 8.36
N GLY A 107 4.27 2.86 8.96
CA GLY A 107 5.28 2.01 9.59
C GLY A 107 6.17 1.27 8.59
N ILE A 108 6.19 1.70 7.33
CA ILE A 108 7.04 1.16 6.28
C ILE A 108 8.28 2.06 6.16
N ASN A 109 9.45 1.46 6.33
CA ASN A 109 10.72 2.15 6.23
C ASN A 109 11.48 1.64 5.00
N ILE A 110 11.74 2.49 4.01
CA ILE A 110 12.64 2.17 2.91
C ILE A 110 14.06 2.19 3.49
N ALA A 111 14.58 1.01 3.81
CA ALA A 111 15.89 0.86 4.46
C ALA A 111 17.02 0.62 3.45
N VAL A 112 16.68 0.08 2.27
CA VAL A 112 17.62 -0.31 1.23
C VAL A 112 17.07 0.15 -0.12
N VAL A 113 17.91 0.80 -0.92
CA VAL A 113 17.65 1.09 -2.34
C VAL A 113 18.85 0.62 -3.14
N VAL A 114 18.61 -0.22 -4.15
CA VAL A 114 19.68 -0.72 -5.01
C VAL A 114 19.39 -0.46 -6.49
N ASP A 115 20.44 -0.26 -7.27
CA ASP A 115 20.36 -0.15 -8.72
C ASP A 115 21.59 -0.82 -9.37
N THR A 116 21.48 -1.21 -10.63
CA THR A 116 22.57 -1.73 -11.44
C THR A 116 23.37 -0.63 -12.14
N ASP A 117 22.82 0.58 -12.23
CA ASP A 117 23.44 1.73 -12.89
C ASP A 117 24.46 2.39 -11.95
N GLU A 118 25.73 2.26 -12.28
CA GLU A 118 26.82 2.82 -11.50
C GLU A 118 26.73 4.35 -11.34
N ALA A 119 26.14 5.05 -12.31
CA ALA A 119 25.96 6.49 -12.24
C ALA A 119 25.02 6.96 -11.13
N LYS A 120 24.19 6.06 -10.61
CA LYS A 120 23.24 6.35 -9.52
C LYS A 120 23.79 6.01 -8.15
N LEU A 121 24.85 5.22 -8.06
CA LEU A 121 25.40 4.78 -6.77
C LEU A 121 25.84 5.94 -5.91
N GLY A 122 25.50 5.88 -4.63
CA GLY A 122 25.78 6.93 -3.65
C GLY A 122 24.85 8.14 -3.75
N GLN A 123 23.99 8.24 -4.75
CA GLN A 123 23.02 9.34 -4.83
C GLN A 123 21.97 9.20 -3.73
N PRO A 124 21.60 10.29 -3.04
CA PRO A 124 20.59 10.27 -2.00
C PRO A 124 19.19 10.14 -2.63
N ILE A 125 18.38 9.23 -2.08
CA ILE A 125 16.97 9.10 -2.40
C ILE A 125 16.17 9.01 -1.10
N GLY A 126 15.34 10.01 -0.83
CA GLY A 126 14.64 10.10 0.44
C GLY A 126 15.62 10.19 1.63
N ARG A 127 15.66 9.14 2.46
CA ARG A 127 16.53 9.07 3.65
C ARG A 127 17.71 8.11 3.48
N VAL A 128 17.85 7.49 2.35
CA VAL A 128 18.89 6.47 2.07
C VAL A 128 19.67 6.85 0.82
N SER A 129 20.82 6.21 0.62
CA SER A 129 21.59 6.32 -0.62
C SER A 129 21.38 5.08 -1.47
N VAL A 130 21.55 5.23 -2.78
CA VAL A 130 21.51 4.09 -3.70
C VAL A 130 22.75 3.26 -3.55
N GLU A 131 22.58 1.98 -3.26
CA GLU A 131 23.65 0.98 -3.15
C GLU A 131 23.73 0.12 -4.41
N SER A 132 24.86 -0.57 -4.58
CA SER A 132 25.04 -1.50 -5.70
C SER A 132 24.09 -2.70 -5.59
N TYR A 133 23.43 -3.06 -6.70
CA TYR A 133 22.58 -4.25 -6.76
C TYR A 133 23.27 -5.53 -6.28
N GLY A 134 24.59 -5.67 -6.53
CA GLY A 134 25.37 -6.83 -6.06
C GLY A 134 25.39 -7.00 -4.54
N GLN A 135 25.10 -5.96 -3.78
CA GLN A 135 25.05 -6.00 -2.31
C GLN A 135 23.65 -6.38 -1.77
N LEU A 136 22.62 -6.47 -2.64
CA LEU A 136 21.24 -6.69 -2.23
C LEU A 136 21.07 -7.83 -1.20
N PRO A 137 21.62 -9.05 -1.39
CA PRO A 137 21.40 -10.12 -0.43
C PRO A 137 21.99 -9.83 0.96
N GLN A 138 23.09 -9.10 1.03
CA GLN A 138 23.71 -8.71 2.28
C GLN A 138 22.89 -7.61 2.98
N LEU A 139 22.52 -6.57 2.22
CA LEU A 139 21.73 -5.44 2.73
C LEU A 139 20.36 -5.90 3.25
N VAL A 140 19.71 -6.85 2.57
CA VAL A 140 18.44 -7.45 3.02
C VAL A 140 18.59 -8.07 4.40
N ARG A 141 19.67 -8.81 4.63
CA ARG A 141 19.93 -9.44 5.94
C ARG A 141 20.30 -8.42 7.01
N ASP A 142 21.21 -7.50 6.71
CA ASP A 142 21.72 -6.51 7.67
C ASP A 142 20.64 -5.56 8.17
N HIS A 143 19.71 -5.21 7.29
CA HIS A 143 18.59 -4.33 7.62
C HIS A 143 17.31 -5.08 8.02
N ASN A 144 17.34 -6.42 8.14
CA ASN A 144 16.17 -7.24 8.46
C ASN A 144 14.97 -6.89 7.56
N VAL A 145 15.19 -6.85 6.26
CA VAL A 145 14.17 -6.52 5.27
C VAL A 145 13.15 -7.65 5.19
N VAL A 146 11.88 -7.30 5.24
CA VAL A 146 10.75 -8.26 5.19
C VAL A 146 9.93 -8.14 3.92
N VAL A 147 10.04 -7.01 3.21
CA VAL A 147 9.30 -6.70 1.98
C VAL A 147 10.27 -6.22 0.90
N GLY A 148 10.12 -6.76 -0.30
CA GLY A 148 10.80 -6.28 -1.50
C GLY A 148 9.84 -5.47 -2.38
N VAL A 149 10.34 -4.41 -2.99
CA VAL A 149 9.63 -3.62 -3.99
C VAL A 149 10.45 -3.64 -5.28
N LEU A 150 9.86 -4.09 -6.37
CA LEU A 150 10.47 -4.13 -7.69
C LEU A 150 9.97 -2.95 -8.51
N ALA A 151 10.85 -2.00 -8.78
CA ALA A 151 10.63 -0.85 -9.66
C ALA A 151 11.63 -0.89 -10.84
N VAL A 152 11.76 -2.05 -11.45
CA VAL A 152 12.71 -2.37 -12.53
C VAL A 152 11.97 -2.73 -13.82
N PRO A 153 12.61 -2.66 -14.99
CA PRO A 153 12.06 -3.20 -16.23
C PRO A 153 11.77 -4.71 -16.12
N ALA A 154 10.84 -5.19 -16.94
CA ALA A 154 10.38 -6.58 -16.92
C ALA A 154 11.53 -7.61 -17.03
N GLU A 155 12.54 -7.29 -17.84
CA GLU A 155 13.69 -8.16 -18.08
C GLU A 155 14.54 -8.45 -16.84
N GLY A 156 14.53 -7.51 -15.88
CA GLY A 156 15.28 -7.64 -14.61
C GLY A 156 14.46 -8.15 -13.44
N ALA A 157 13.13 -8.18 -13.59
CA ALA A 157 12.23 -8.38 -12.46
C ALA A 157 12.31 -9.80 -11.86
N GLN A 158 12.34 -10.85 -12.67
CA GLN A 158 12.45 -12.22 -12.17
C GLN A 158 13.73 -12.43 -11.38
N ARG A 159 14.87 -11.99 -11.92
CA ARG A 159 16.16 -12.10 -11.23
C ARG A 159 16.14 -11.37 -9.88
N ALA A 160 15.57 -10.17 -9.86
CA ALA A 160 15.47 -9.40 -8.63
C ALA A 160 14.56 -10.07 -7.59
N ALA A 161 13.46 -10.70 -8.04
CA ALA A 161 12.59 -11.49 -7.19
C ALA A 161 13.33 -12.71 -6.60
N ASP A 162 14.08 -13.45 -7.42
CA ASP A 162 14.85 -14.62 -6.99
C ASP A 162 15.90 -14.24 -5.93
N ASP A 163 16.63 -13.14 -6.17
CA ASP A 163 17.65 -12.65 -5.23
C ASP A 163 17.04 -12.19 -3.89
N LEU A 164 15.88 -11.52 -3.91
CA LEU A 164 15.13 -11.15 -2.71
C LEU A 164 14.64 -12.38 -1.94
N VAL A 165 14.06 -13.35 -2.63
CA VAL A 165 13.58 -14.61 -2.03
C VAL A 165 14.72 -15.40 -1.42
N ALA A 166 15.85 -15.53 -2.12
CA ALA A 166 17.05 -16.18 -1.62
C ALA A 166 17.62 -15.48 -0.38
N ALA A 167 17.45 -14.16 -0.27
CA ALA A 167 17.83 -13.40 0.90
C ALA A 167 16.83 -13.49 2.08
N GLY A 168 15.66 -14.14 1.87
CA GLY A 168 14.66 -14.40 2.93
C GLY A 168 13.40 -13.54 2.87
N VAL A 169 13.25 -12.70 1.86
CA VAL A 169 12.04 -11.88 1.66
C VAL A 169 10.86 -12.78 1.31
N LYS A 170 9.69 -12.52 1.91
CA LYS A 170 8.46 -13.30 1.72
C LYS A 170 7.30 -12.50 1.11
N ILE A 171 7.46 -11.20 0.96
CA ILE A 171 6.44 -10.33 0.37
C ILE A 171 7.12 -9.46 -0.68
N ILE A 172 6.62 -9.49 -1.91
CA ILE A 172 7.15 -8.72 -3.02
C ILE A 172 6.02 -7.88 -3.63
N PHE A 173 6.23 -6.58 -3.73
CA PHE A 173 5.41 -5.68 -4.53
C PHE A 173 6.09 -5.50 -5.89
N ASN A 174 5.45 -5.99 -6.93
CA ASN A 174 5.96 -5.97 -8.30
C ASN A 174 5.27 -4.85 -9.09
N TYR A 175 6.02 -3.83 -9.45
CA TYR A 175 5.59 -2.75 -10.34
C TYR A 175 6.09 -2.91 -11.77
N SER A 176 6.72 -4.04 -12.09
CA SER A 176 7.07 -4.39 -13.47
C SER A 176 5.88 -5.08 -14.15
N GLU A 177 5.94 -5.15 -15.48
CA GLU A 177 4.94 -5.90 -16.28
C GLU A 177 5.23 -7.42 -16.30
N ALA A 178 6.26 -7.88 -15.60
CA ALA A 178 6.65 -9.28 -15.60
C ALA A 178 5.72 -10.12 -14.72
N LEU A 179 5.31 -11.27 -15.22
CA LEU A 179 4.75 -12.33 -14.39
C LEU A 179 5.89 -13.05 -13.67
N LEU A 180 5.89 -12.98 -12.34
CA LEU A 180 6.95 -13.55 -11.52
C LEU A 180 6.59 -14.98 -11.10
N GLU A 181 7.56 -15.87 -11.25
CA GLU A 181 7.52 -17.21 -10.69
C GLU A 181 8.21 -17.21 -9.33
N THR A 182 7.47 -17.55 -8.27
CA THR A 182 7.99 -17.56 -6.90
C THR A 182 7.53 -18.80 -6.15
N PRO A 183 8.26 -19.25 -5.11
CA PRO A 183 7.81 -20.30 -4.21
C PRO A 183 6.43 -19.99 -3.60
N SER A 184 5.66 -21.02 -3.29
CA SER A 184 4.28 -20.91 -2.78
C SER A 184 4.16 -20.21 -1.41
N ASP A 185 5.26 -20.07 -0.69
CA ASP A 185 5.34 -19.38 0.60
C ASP A 185 5.75 -17.90 0.47
N VAL A 186 5.93 -17.41 -0.76
CA VAL A 186 6.18 -16.01 -1.10
C VAL A 186 4.90 -15.39 -1.67
N THR A 187 4.52 -14.26 -1.14
CA THR A 187 3.36 -13.50 -1.63
C THR A 187 3.84 -12.43 -2.60
N VAL A 188 3.32 -12.43 -3.82
CA VAL A 188 3.59 -11.38 -4.81
C VAL A 188 2.31 -10.57 -5.04
N HIS A 189 2.44 -9.27 -4.91
CA HIS A 189 1.42 -8.30 -5.30
C HIS A 189 1.91 -7.57 -6.56
N THR A 190 1.30 -7.86 -7.69
CA THR A 190 1.61 -7.15 -8.94
C THR A 190 0.62 -5.99 -9.08
N SER A 191 1.14 -4.78 -9.21
CA SER A 191 0.35 -3.59 -9.52
C SER A 191 0.59 -3.20 -10.98
N ASN A 192 -0.42 -3.43 -11.80
CA ASN A 192 -0.42 -2.99 -13.20
C ASN A 192 -1.65 -2.11 -13.44
N PRO A 193 -1.50 -0.78 -13.35
CA PRO A 193 -2.62 0.15 -13.50
C PRO A 193 -3.38 -0.01 -14.83
N ALA A 194 -2.74 -0.54 -15.87
CA ALA A 194 -3.37 -0.75 -17.18
C ALA A 194 -4.31 -1.97 -17.21
N VAL A 195 -4.08 -2.98 -16.37
CA VAL A 195 -4.92 -4.18 -16.28
C VAL A 195 -6.05 -3.98 -15.27
N ASP A 196 -5.77 -3.22 -14.23
CA ASP A 196 -6.73 -2.95 -13.15
C ASP A 196 -7.90 -2.04 -13.58
N LEU A 197 -7.76 -1.32 -14.69
CA LEU A 197 -8.84 -0.50 -15.28
C LEU A 197 -9.99 -1.32 -15.88
N ASP A 198 -9.82 -2.61 -16.12
CA ASP A 198 -10.83 -3.46 -16.76
C ASP A 198 -11.81 -4.11 -15.76
N ASP A 199 -11.54 -4.10 -14.45
CA ASP A 199 -12.36 -4.71 -13.41
C ASP A 199 -12.81 -3.69 -12.33
N ARG A 200 -13.84 -2.91 -12.68
CA ARG A 200 -14.81 -2.26 -11.78
C ARG A 200 -14.28 -1.49 -10.58
N ASP A 201 -13.96 -0.29 -10.77
CA ASP A 201 -13.74 0.82 -9.84
C ASP A 201 -12.30 1.38 -9.87
N PRO A 202 -12.05 2.39 -10.73
CA PRO A 202 -10.75 3.03 -10.83
C PRO A 202 -10.24 3.63 -9.52
N LEU A 203 -11.14 3.94 -8.58
CA LEU A 203 -10.81 4.54 -7.29
C LEU A 203 -10.35 3.51 -6.24
N ALA A 204 -10.75 2.24 -6.41
CA ALA A 204 -10.32 1.17 -5.52
C ALA A 204 -8.85 0.78 -5.72
N ILE A 205 -8.31 1.00 -6.92
CA ILE A 205 -7.01 0.46 -7.34
C ILE A 205 -5.84 1.33 -6.89
N CYS A 206 -5.95 2.65 -7.04
CA CYS A 206 -4.87 3.57 -6.64
C CYS A 206 -4.73 3.77 -5.12
N GLY A 207 -5.78 3.46 -4.34
CA GLY A 207 -5.79 3.69 -2.89
C GLY A 207 -5.63 2.44 -2.02
N LEU A 208 -5.90 1.24 -2.55
CA LEU A 208 -6.12 0.05 -1.73
C LEU A 208 -4.90 -0.82 -1.50
N GLU A 209 -3.96 -0.89 -2.42
CA GLU A 209 -2.81 -1.80 -2.26
C GLU A 209 -1.62 -1.18 -1.53
N LEU A 210 -1.44 0.15 -1.58
CA LEU A 210 -0.29 0.81 -0.96
C LEU A 210 -0.62 2.01 -0.06
N GLY A 211 -1.87 2.46 0.03
CA GLY A 211 -2.18 3.71 0.75
C GLY A 211 -1.53 4.95 0.11
N ILE A 212 -1.18 4.87 -1.17
CA ILE A 212 -0.61 5.99 -1.91
C ILE A 212 -1.78 6.81 -2.45
N ALA A 213 -2.24 7.79 -1.67
CA ALA A 213 -2.88 8.93 -2.27
C ALA A 213 -1.78 9.71 -3.01
N VAL A 214 -1.84 9.73 -4.32
CA VAL A 214 -1.04 10.67 -5.11
C VAL A 214 -1.54 12.06 -4.71
N ASP A 215 -0.68 12.84 -4.05
CA ASP A 215 -0.95 14.26 -3.76
C ASP A 215 -1.03 15.00 -5.11
N GLY A 216 -2.23 15.17 -5.62
CA GLY A 216 -2.55 15.89 -6.82
C GLY A 216 -4.04 15.78 -7.06
N ASP A 217 -4.76 16.75 -6.53
CA ASP A 217 -6.14 17.13 -6.86
C ASP A 217 -7.03 16.04 -7.50
N LEU A 218 -7.35 14.99 -6.69
CA LEU A 218 -8.28 13.92 -7.08
C LEU A 218 -9.61 14.48 -7.60
N ALA A 219 -10.05 15.64 -7.09
CA ALA A 219 -11.24 16.34 -7.59
C ALA A 219 -11.10 16.78 -9.06
N GLN A 220 -9.90 17.08 -9.51
CA GLN A 220 -9.64 17.48 -10.90
C GLN A 220 -9.59 16.28 -11.83
N VAL A 221 -9.06 15.14 -11.37
CA VAL A 221 -9.04 13.88 -12.12
C VAL A 221 -10.45 13.29 -12.22
N GLU A 222 -11.25 13.33 -11.14
CA GLU A 222 -12.67 12.94 -11.18
C GLU A 222 -13.48 13.81 -12.14
N ALA A 223 -13.27 15.13 -12.15
CA ALA A 223 -13.96 16.04 -13.07
C ALA A 223 -13.60 15.76 -14.55
N GLU A 224 -12.35 15.43 -14.86
CA GLU A 224 -11.93 15.06 -16.22
C GLU A 224 -12.45 13.69 -16.66
N LEU A 225 -12.50 12.70 -15.78
CA LEU A 225 -13.03 11.37 -16.09
C LEU A 225 -14.55 11.40 -16.31
N VAL A 226 -15.29 12.15 -15.50
CA VAL A 226 -16.74 12.37 -15.67
C VAL A 226 -17.01 13.14 -16.97
N ALA A 227 -16.23 14.16 -17.30
CA ALA A 227 -16.38 14.93 -18.55
C ALA A 227 -16.14 14.06 -19.80
N ARG A 228 -15.20 13.12 -19.76
CA ARG A 228 -14.96 12.18 -20.88
C ARG A 228 -16.02 11.11 -21.02
N SER A 229 -16.64 10.68 -19.91
CA SER A 229 -17.73 9.67 -19.92
C SER A 229 -19.05 10.21 -20.47
N THR A 230 -19.25 11.53 -20.49
CA THR A 230 -20.49 12.16 -20.99
C THR A 230 -20.45 12.54 -22.47
N ASP A 231 -19.28 12.41 -23.15
CA ASP A 231 -19.12 12.81 -24.55
C ASP A 231 -19.25 11.65 -25.57
N ASP A 232 -19.67 10.46 -25.12
CA ASP A 232 -19.94 9.32 -26.02
C ASP A 232 -21.38 9.33 -26.50
N THR A 233 -21.73 10.35 -27.29
CA THR A 233 -22.98 10.38 -28.06
C THR A 233 -22.75 9.67 -29.38
N PRO A 234 -23.49 8.58 -29.68
CA PRO A 234 -23.32 7.86 -30.95
C PRO A 234 -23.70 8.75 -32.11
N ARG A 235 -22.73 9.11 -32.94
CA ARG A 235 -22.99 9.71 -34.23
C ARG A 235 -23.83 8.79 -35.08
N ARG A 236 -25.09 9.12 -35.26
CA ARG A 236 -25.97 8.49 -36.26
C ARG A 236 -25.36 8.70 -37.63
N LEU A 237 -25.02 7.61 -38.30
CA LEU A 237 -24.75 7.58 -39.71
C LEU A 237 -26.05 7.89 -40.44
N ALA A 238 -26.07 8.94 -41.21
CA ALA A 238 -26.98 9.21 -42.32
C ALA A 238 -26.21 9.08 -43.64
#